data_b3f2b3b509bfdbdd6addfe8f92e880cc
#
_entry.id   b3f2b3b509bfdbdd6addfe8f92e880cc
#
_cell.length_a   1.000
_cell.length_b   1.000
_cell.length_c   1.000
_cell.angle_alpha   90.00
_cell.angle_beta   90.00
_cell.angle_gamma   90.00
#
_symmetry.space_group_name_H-M   'P 1'
#
loop_
_entity.id
_entity.type
_entity.pdbx_description
1 polymer ?
#
loop_
_entity_poly.entity_id
_entity_poly.type
_entity_poly.pdbx_seq_one_letter_code
_entity_poly.pdbx_strand_id
1 'polypeptide(L)'
;MSLFDRLQDLWRSLALAPSAPPRRHFFIPDEVARLYRLDGAAGIDDQTWNDLLLESFEETLAPQASIFARQVLHLRLRAGVDDAACAAQRARLQALMDDPVRLEAIDASLRTLRHADAEVAGLLFQDAAPTIPWWPRWLWLLPLALVLSLAALATLPLGWMLTLAALAPLMGLQMRLHRPLEEWAATIRALHALLRTTSLLGRQGGPLLEPFVAARARAERLHLRLARSLGLRMIPGAIQYADWFAAANVTFYFKTRHIVHAERALLRECYLACASLEADVTLVRHLASMERWCWAERGDARTLVLDGGVHPLMAQPAPLSVALDGKGVFVSGQNASGKSTFLRMVGLNAIAARAFGFCYATRACLPALPVRASMQNEDSLLGGESLYMAELRRARELLDAAGQPPGICLIDEVFRGTNHLESVSAACAVLEQLAGRDLVLVSSHNLVLAPLLRERFTPFFIDTASGSPVLAPGVLRNPNGIALLASQGFGLEIENRAAEVARWLSSHLMEPEAAAPEPRRPREGGDPSLPASQLHHT
;
A
#
# COMPACT_ATOMS: atom_id res chain seq x y z
N MET A 1 -9.13 31.74 -39.86
CA MET A 1 -8.26 31.46 -38.69
C MET A 1 -7.36 32.66 -38.53
N SER A 2 -7.53 33.44 -37.45
CA SER A 2 -6.76 34.67 -37.21
C SER A 2 -5.30 34.36 -36.91
N LEU A 3 -4.40 35.32 -37.13
CA LEU A 3 -2.99 35.20 -36.71
C LEU A 3 -2.87 34.84 -35.20
N PHE A 4 -3.82 35.35 -34.42
CA PHE A 4 -3.94 35.09 -32.99
C PHE A 4 -4.28 33.63 -32.71
N ASP A 5 -5.17 32.99 -33.48
CA ASP A 5 -5.50 31.56 -33.31
C ASP A 5 -4.30 30.68 -33.65
N ARG A 6 -3.52 31.01 -34.70
CA ARG A 6 -2.28 30.28 -35.05
C ARG A 6 -1.20 30.44 -34.00
N LEU A 7 -1.03 31.59 -33.42
CA LEU A 7 -0.09 31.85 -32.34
C LEU A 7 -0.50 31.12 -31.05
N GLN A 8 -1.80 31.06 -30.79
CA GLN A 8 -2.34 30.34 -29.64
C GLN A 8 -2.18 28.82 -29.79
N ASP A 9 -2.39 28.29 -31.01
CA ASP A 9 -2.17 26.87 -31.29
C ASP A 9 -0.69 26.51 -31.32
N LEU A 10 0.17 27.36 -31.87
CA LEU A 10 1.63 27.19 -31.78
C LEU A 10 2.12 27.22 -30.31
N TRP A 11 1.56 28.15 -29.52
CA TRP A 11 1.90 28.25 -28.11
C TRP A 11 1.41 27.03 -27.32
N ARG A 12 0.22 26.51 -27.60
CA ARG A 12 -0.31 25.26 -27.04
C ARG A 12 0.56 24.08 -27.43
N SER A 13 1.02 23.99 -28.67
CA SER A 13 1.90 22.91 -29.13
C SER A 13 3.29 22.94 -28.49
N LEU A 14 3.87 24.15 -28.29
CA LEU A 14 5.16 24.34 -27.61
C LEU A 14 5.04 24.08 -26.10
N ALA A 15 3.95 24.49 -25.46
CA ALA A 15 3.69 24.19 -24.04
C ALA A 15 3.46 22.68 -23.81
N LEU A 16 3.03 21.96 -24.85
CA LEU A 16 2.77 20.52 -24.84
C LEU A 16 3.91 19.70 -25.51
N ALA A 17 5.05 20.31 -25.86
CA ALA A 17 6.18 19.60 -26.45
C ALA A 17 6.71 18.48 -25.51
N PRO A 18 7.12 17.32 -26.02
CA PRO A 18 7.57 16.20 -25.20
C PRO A 18 8.72 16.62 -24.30
N SER A 19 8.58 16.34 -23.02
CA SER A 19 9.61 16.58 -22.00
C SER A 19 10.71 15.52 -22.09
N ALA A 20 11.88 15.80 -21.51
CA ALA A 20 13.00 14.87 -21.38
C ALA A 20 12.56 13.51 -20.79
N PRO A 21 13.30 12.41 -21.02
CA PRO A 21 12.95 11.09 -20.50
C PRO A 21 12.79 11.13 -18.97
N PRO A 22 11.89 10.29 -18.41
CA PRO A 22 11.58 10.31 -17.00
C PRO A 22 12.82 10.04 -16.16
N ARG A 23 13.10 10.91 -15.19
CA ARG A 23 14.03 10.60 -14.12
C ARG A 23 13.36 9.61 -13.19
N ARG A 24 14.05 8.55 -12.77
CA ARG A 24 13.56 7.67 -11.72
C ARG A 24 13.55 8.46 -10.41
N HIS A 25 12.39 8.85 -9.93
CA HIS A 25 12.22 9.40 -8.59
C HIS A 25 11.92 8.26 -7.63
N PHE A 26 12.69 8.19 -6.56
CA PHE A 26 12.37 7.29 -5.44
C PHE A 26 11.49 8.07 -4.48
N PHE A 27 10.27 7.61 -4.30
CA PHE A 27 9.36 8.12 -3.28
C PHE A 27 9.49 7.25 -2.03
N ILE A 28 9.53 7.89 -0.87
CA ILE A 28 9.56 7.17 0.40
C ILE A 28 8.18 6.54 0.68
N PRO A 29 8.13 5.42 1.43
CA PRO A 29 6.85 4.73 1.76
C PRO A 29 5.79 5.65 2.34
N ASP A 30 6.21 6.64 3.14
CA ASP A 30 5.31 7.65 3.72
C ASP A 30 4.60 8.52 2.69
N GLU A 31 5.27 8.86 1.58
CA GLU A 31 4.68 9.64 0.48
C GLU A 31 3.68 8.78 -0.31
N VAL A 32 3.99 7.52 -0.52
CA VAL A 32 3.10 6.56 -1.19
C VAL A 32 1.85 6.32 -0.35
N ALA A 33 1.98 6.15 0.96
CA ALA A 33 0.87 5.95 1.88
C ALA A 33 0.02 7.21 2.15
N ARG A 34 0.45 8.39 1.66
CA ARG A 34 -0.17 9.68 2.02
C ARG A 34 -1.66 9.74 1.68
N LEU A 35 -2.04 9.29 0.49
CA LEU A 35 -3.44 9.32 0.07
C LEU A 35 -4.32 8.43 0.97
N TYR A 36 -3.87 7.22 1.29
CA TYR A 36 -4.56 6.30 2.20
C TYR A 36 -4.76 6.90 3.59
N ARG A 37 -3.72 7.54 4.16
CA ARG A 37 -3.82 8.18 5.48
C ARG A 37 -4.80 9.37 5.49
N LEU A 38 -4.92 10.09 4.38
CA LEU A 38 -5.85 11.22 4.24
C LEU A 38 -7.29 10.75 3.99
N ASP A 39 -7.46 9.60 3.35
CA ASP A 39 -8.77 9.00 3.12
C ASP A 39 -9.40 8.48 4.43
N GLY A 40 -8.58 8.02 5.37
CA GLY A 40 -9.04 7.53 6.68
C GLY A 40 -9.81 6.21 6.62
N ALA A 41 -9.78 5.51 5.49
CA ALA A 41 -10.45 4.23 5.34
C ALA A 41 -9.84 3.17 6.27
N ALA A 42 -10.71 2.35 6.86
CA ALA A 42 -10.25 1.15 7.56
C ALA A 42 -9.63 0.17 6.55
N GLY A 43 -8.48 -0.39 6.87
CA GLY A 43 -7.76 -1.25 5.94
C GLY A 43 -6.88 -2.29 6.63
N ILE A 44 -5.96 -2.85 5.85
CA ILE A 44 -4.97 -3.80 6.32
C ILE A 44 -4.04 -3.10 7.31
N ASP A 45 -3.82 -3.72 8.48
CA ASP A 45 -2.88 -3.23 9.49
C ASP A 45 -1.41 -3.36 9.05
N ASP A 46 -0.51 -2.64 9.72
CA ASP A 46 0.91 -2.59 9.32
C ASP A 46 1.62 -3.93 9.52
N GLN A 47 1.24 -4.72 10.52
CA GLN A 47 1.79 -6.06 10.70
C GLN A 47 1.39 -6.97 9.55
N THR A 48 0.11 -7.02 9.18
CA THR A 48 -0.36 -7.78 8.01
C THR A 48 0.32 -7.31 6.72
N TRP A 49 0.54 -6.00 6.57
CA TRP A 49 1.25 -5.43 5.42
C TRP A 49 2.68 -5.98 5.31
N ASN A 50 3.41 -5.99 6.41
CA ASN A 50 4.79 -6.48 6.46
C ASN A 50 4.85 -8.02 6.32
N ASP A 51 4.00 -8.75 7.02
CA ASP A 51 3.94 -10.22 7.02
C ASP A 51 3.69 -10.79 5.63
N LEU A 52 2.84 -10.12 4.84
CA LEU A 52 2.50 -10.53 3.47
C LEU A 52 3.40 -9.90 2.40
N LEU A 53 4.44 -9.14 2.78
CA LEU A 53 5.38 -8.49 1.87
C LEU A 53 4.69 -7.57 0.84
N LEU A 54 3.68 -6.82 1.30
CA LEU A 54 2.84 -6.00 0.41
C LEU A 54 3.60 -4.81 -0.20
N GLU A 55 4.66 -4.31 0.44
CA GLU A 55 5.54 -3.31 -0.15
C GLU A 55 6.22 -3.86 -1.43
N SER A 56 6.82 -5.06 -1.35
CA SER A 56 7.41 -5.72 -2.52
C SER A 56 6.37 -6.06 -3.58
N PHE A 57 5.15 -6.40 -3.17
CA PHE A 57 4.05 -6.66 -4.10
C PHE A 57 3.63 -5.38 -4.84
N GLU A 58 3.49 -4.27 -4.13
CA GLU A 58 3.19 -2.97 -4.72
C GLU A 58 4.28 -2.54 -5.73
N GLU A 59 5.55 -2.72 -5.40
CA GLU A 59 6.66 -2.45 -6.31
C GLU A 59 6.62 -3.32 -7.57
N THR A 60 6.26 -4.60 -7.42
CA THR A 60 6.11 -5.53 -8.55
C THR A 60 4.94 -5.16 -9.45
N LEU A 61 3.83 -4.68 -8.87
CA LEU A 61 2.66 -4.20 -9.63
C LEU A 61 2.99 -2.95 -10.46
N ALA A 62 3.81 -2.04 -9.92
CA ALA A 62 3.95 -0.70 -10.46
C ALA A 62 5.41 -0.20 -10.58
N PRO A 63 6.32 -0.94 -11.25
CA PRO A 63 7.75 -0.61 -11.25
C PRO A 63 8.09 0.72 -11.91
N GLN A 64 7.23 1.24 -12.78
CA GLN A 64 7.44 2.48 -13.54
C GLN A 64 6.30 3.49 -13.40
N ALA A 65 5.37 3.27 -12.48
CA ALA A 65 4.24 4.15 -12.27
C ALA A 65 4.65 5.47 -11.60
N SER A 66 3.89 6.53 -11.87
CA SER A 66 4.03 7.81 -11.16
C SER A 66 3.63 7.67 -9.70
N ILE A 67 3.97 8.68 -8.89
CA ILE A 67 3.51 8.76 -7.49
C ILE A 67 1.98 8.74 -7.40
N PHE A 68 1.28 9.31 -8.37
CA PHE A 68 -0.18 9.35 -8.41
C PHE A 68 -0.79 7.94 -8.47
N ALA A 69 -0.33 7.10 -9.40
CA ALA A 69 -0.82 5.73 -9.53
C ALA A 69 -0.40 4.86 -8.34
N ARG A 70 0.83 5.01 -7.83
CA ARG A 70 1.30 4.28 -6.64
C ARG A 70 0.42 4.58 -5.42
N GLN A 71 0.05 5.84 -5.19
CA GLN A 71 -0.83 6.23 -4.08
C GLN A 71 -2.23 5.60 -4.20
N VAL A 72 -2.80 5.51 -5.40
CA VAL A 72 -4.09 4.85 -5.63
C VAL A 72 -3.98 3.33 -5.50
N LEU A 73 -2.91 2.70 -6.00
CA LEU A 73 -2.67 1.27 -5.81
C LEU A 73 -2.50 0.93 -4.33
N HIS A 74 -1.72 1.71 -3.59
CA HIS A 74 -1.56 1.57 -2.14
C HIS A 74 -2.90 1.69 -1.40
N LEU A 75 -3.70 2.70 -1.72
CA LEU A 75 -5.04 2.87 -1.16
C LEU A 75 -5.92 1.64 -1.43
N ARG A 76 -5.96 1.15 -2.68
CA ARG A 76 -6.77 -0.03 -3.06
C ARG A 76 -6.28 -1.30 -2.36
N LEU A 77 -4.97 -1.51 -2.22
CA LEU A 77 -4.40 -2.65 -1.50
C LEU A 77 -4.77 -2.61 -0.02
N ARG A 78 -4.64 -1.45 0.63
CA ARG A 78 -4.95 -1.27 2.05
C ARG A 78 -6.45 -1.38 2.33
N ALA A 79 -7.25 -0.56 1.70
CA ALA A 79 -8.68 -0.46 1.97
C ALA A 79 -9.52 -1.54 1.26
N GLY A 80 -9.07 -2.03 0.11
CA GLY A 80 -9.88 -2.79 -0.82
C GLY A 80 -10.85 -1.87 -1.59
N VAL A 81 -11.72 -2.47 -2.38
CA VAL A 81 -12.79 -1.78 -3.09
C VAL A 81 -14.11 -2.50 -2.88
N ASP A 82 -15.22 -1.80 -2.91
CA ASP A 82 -16.54 -2.40 -2.88
C ASP A 82 -16.86 -3.16 -4.18
N ASP A 83 -17.90 -3.98 -4.17
CA ASP A 83 -18.24 -4.84 -5.31
C ASP A 83 -18.62 -4.04 -6.56
N ALA A 84 -19.26 -2.89 -6.43
CA ALA A 84 -19.62 -2.03 -7.56
C ALA A 84 -18.38 -1.38 -8.18
N ALA A 85 -17.47 -0.87 -7.36
CA ALA A 85 -16.19 -0.31 -7.80
C ALA A 85 -15.28 -1.39 -8.42
N CYS A 86 -15.28 -2.59 -7.85
CA CYS A 86 -14.54 -3.76 -8.37
C CYS A 86 -15.07 -4.16 -9.76
N ALA A 87 -16.39 -4.26 -9.94
CA ALA A 87 -17.01 -4.56 -11.24
C ALA A 87 -16.70 -3.47 -12.28
N ALA A 88 -16.81 -2.20 -11.90
CA ALA A 88 -16.46 -1.08 -12.77
C ALA A 88 -14.97 -1.08 -13.15
N GLN A 89 -14.08 -1.38 -12.21
CA GLN A 89 -12.65 -1.53 -12.47
C GLN A 89 -12.37 -2.68 -13.43
N ARG A 90 -12.97 -3.87 -13.19
CA ARG A 90 -12.85 -5.02 -14.09
C ARG A 90 -13.26 -4.68 -15.52
N ALA A 91 -14.40 -3.97 -15.69
CA ALA A 91 -14.85 -3.53 -17.01
C ALA A 91 -13.84 -2.59 -17.71
N ARG A 92 -13.20 -1.66 -16.96
CA ARG A 92 -12.16 -0.78 -17.51
C ARG A 92 -10.90 -1.57 -17.88
N LEU A 93 -10.43 -2.47 -17.02
CA LEU A 93 -9.27 -3.32 -17.30
C LEU A 93 -9.52 -4.17 -18.56
N GLN A 94 -10.70 -4.79 -18.67
CA GLN A 94 -11.08 -5.58 -19.84
C GLN A 94 -11.08 -4.73 -21.11
N ALA A 95 -11.71 -3.54 -21.08
CA ALA A 95 -11.73 -2.64 -22.24
C ALA A 95 -10.32 -2.16 -22.67
N LEU A 96 -9.38 -2.05 -21.72
CA LEU A 96 -7.97 -1.73 -22.02
C LEU A 96 -7.21 -2.93 -22.59
N MET A 97 -7.53 -4.16 -22.15
CA MET A 97 -6.95 -5.39 -22.70
C MET A 97 -7.44 -5.67 -24.12
N ASP A 98 -8.71 -5.39 -24.40
CA ASP A 98 -9.36 -5.66 -25.69
C ASP A 98 -8.88 -4.71 -26.80
N ASP A 99 -8.31 -3.54 -26.46
CA ASP A 99 -7.78 -2.56 -27.42
C ASP A 99 -6.33 -2.15 -27.10
N PRO A 100 -5.34 -2.95 -27.54
CA PRO A 100 -3.92 -2.66 -27.32
C PRO A 100 -3.44 -1.35 -27.94
N VAL A 101 -4.02 -0.94 -29.07
CA VAL A 101 -3.66 0.34 -29.75
C VAL A 101 -4.06 1.52 -28.87
N ARG A 102 -5.26 1.46 -28.32
CA ARG A 102 -5.76 2.47 -27.40
C ARG A 102 -4.97 2.47 -26.08
N LEU A 103 -4.64 1.29 -25.54
CA LEU A 103 -3.79 1.15 -24.36
C LEU A 103 -2.46 1.89 -24.54
N GLU A 104 -1.77 1.69 -25.65
CA GLU A 104 -0.51 2.38 -25.95
C GLU A 104 -0.67 3.89 -26.11
N ALA A 105 -1.75 4.35 -26.75
CA ALA A 105 -2.04 5.78 -26.89
C ALA A 105 -2.32 6.46 -25.54
N ILE A 106 -3.06 5.78 -24.65
CA ILE A 106 -3.32 6.24 -23.29
C ILE A 106 -2.01 6.25 -22.48
N ASP A 107 -1.23 5.17 -22.50
CA ASP A 107 0.05 5.09 -21.79
C ASP A 107 1.03 6.18 -22.25
N ALA A 108 1.11 6.45 -23.55
CA ALA A 108 1.94 7.53 -24.07
C ALA A 108 1.58 8.90 -23.47
N SER A 109 0.29 9.17 -23.24
CA SER A 109 -0.17 10.40 -22.59
C SER A 109 0.11 10.42 -21.09
N LEU A 110 0.03 9.27 -20.42
CA LEU A 110 0.31 9.10 -19.00
C LEU A 110 1.80 9.23 -18.67
N ARG A 111 2.70 8.99 -19.63
CA ARG A 111 4.16 9.15 -19.41
C ARG A 111 4.54 10.51 -18.83
N THR A 112 3.74 11.54 -19.11
CA THR A 112 3.95 12.88 -18.55
C THR A 112 3.86 12.89 -17.01
N LEU A 113 3.05 12.03 -16.40
CA LEU A 113 2.91 11.92 -14.93
C LEU A 113 4.17 11.38 -14.26
N ARG A 114 4.91 10.50 -14.96
CA ARG A 114 6.14 9.89 -14.46
C ARG A 114 7.29 10.90 -14.27
N HIS A 115 7.11 12.13 -14.75
CA HIS A 115 8.02 13.25 -14.51
C HIS A 115 7.72 14.04 -13.23
N ALA A 116 6.62 13.73 -12.55
CA ALA A 116 6.30 14.37 -11.28
C ALA A 116 7.34 13.97 -10.23
N ASP A 117 7.97 14.99 -9.63
CA ASP A 117 9.06 14.88 -8.65
C ASP A 117 8.61 15.31 -7.25
N ALA A 118 7.31 15.51 -7.05
CA ALA A 118 6.73 15.88 -5.77
C ALA A 118 5.37 15.21 -5.54
N GLU A 119 5.14 14.83 -4.29
CA GLU A 119 3.85 14.38 -3.79
C GLU A 119 2.91 15.59 -3.65
N VAL A 120 1.66 15.47 -4.11
CA VAL A 120 0.67 16.56 -4.06
C VAL A 120 -0.64 16.16 -3.39
N ALA A 121 -0.84 14.90 -3.00
CA ALA A 121 -2.07 14.48 -2.34
C ALA A 121 -2.24 15.20 -0.99
N GLY A 122 -1.17 15.41 -0.23
CA GLY A 122 -1.20 16.20 1.00
C GLY A 122 -1.75 17.60 0.80
N LEU A 123 -1.32 18.28 -0.27
CA LEU A 123 -1.80 19.61 -0.63
C LEU A 123 -3.27 19.60 -1.07
N LEU A 124 -3.67 18.59 -1.82
CA LEU A 124 -5.00 18.55 -2.44
C LEU A 124 -6.08 18.01 -1.50
N PHE A 125 -5.80 17.00 -0.69
CA PHE A 125 -6.80 16.29 0.13
C PHE A 125 -6.81 16.71 1.60
N GLN A 126 -5.76 17.38 2.10
CA GLN A 126 -5.78 17.95 3.43
C GLN A 126 -6.63 19.22 3.47
N ASP A 127 -7.53 19.35 4.44
CA ASP A 127 -8.47 20.48 4.50
C ASP A 127 -7.91 21.79 5.08
N ALA A 128 -6.64 21.85 5.41
CA ALA A 128 -6.00 23.05 5.93
C ALA A 128 -6.00 24.18 4.89
N ALA A 129 -6.63 25.30 5.22
CA ALA A 129 -6.53 26.51 4.41
C ALA A 129 -5.11 27.09 4.55
N PRO A 130 -4.45 27.47 3.43
CA PRO A 130 -3.14 28.08 3.50
C PRO A 130 -3.23 29.44 4.18
N THR A 131 -2.46 29.66 5.24
CA THR A 131 -2.30 30.99 5.80
C THR A 131 -1.49 31.85 4.83
N ILE A 132 -2.15 32.80 4.18
CA ILE A 132 -1.49 33.74 3.30
C ILE A 132 -1.18 35.00 4.10
N PRO A 133 0.09 35.36 4.31
CA PRO A 133 0.43 36.57 5.03
C PRO A 133 0.00 37.81 4.22
N TRP A 134 -0.16 38.94 4.89
CA TRP A 134 -0.61 40.20 4.29
C TRP A 134 0.46 40.93 3.48
N TRP A 135 1.74 40.71 3.78
CA TRP A 135 2.88 41.44 3.26
C TRP A 135 3.22 41.18 1.77
N PRO A 136 2.88 40.03 1.12
CA PRO A 136 3.22 39.78 -0.28
C PRO A 136 2.64 40.80 -1.26
N ARG A 137 1.55 41.46 -0.90
CA ARG A 137 0.99 42.56 -1.71
C ARG A 137 1.91 43.77 -1.84
N TRP A 138 2.90 43.91 -0.97
CA TRP A 138 3.84 45.00 -0.96
C TRP A 138 5.21 44.64 -1.58
N LEU A 139 5.38 43.42 -2.10
CA LEU A 139 6.63 42.95 -2.70
C LEU A 139 7.13 43.82 -3.86
N TRP A 140 6.24 44.48 -4.57
CA TRP A 140 6.57 45.40 -5.67
C TRP A 140 7.40 46.62 -5.21
N LEU A 141 7.35 46.97 -3.93
CA LEU A 141 8.18 48.08 -3.37
C LEU A 141 9.68 47.74 -3.38
N LEU A 142 10.05 46.46 -3.26
CA LEU A 142 11.46 46.04 -3.24
C LEU A 142 12.17 46.30 -4.58
N PRO A 143 11.66 45.86 -5.74
CA PRO A 143 12.25 46.19 -7.02
C PRO A 143 12.16 47.70 -7.34
N LEU A 144 11.08 48.39 -6.92
CA LEU A 144 10.98 49.83 -7.05
C LEU A 144 12.11 50.55 -6.27
N ALA A 145 12.33 50.16 -5.02
CA ALA A 145 13.42 50.73 -4.21
C ALA A 145 14.80 50.47 -4.84
N LEU A 146 15.00 49.29 -5.44
CA LEU A 146 16.23 48.96 -6.16
C LEU A 146 16.42 49.85 -7.38
N VAL A 147 15.39 50.06 -8.21
CA VAL A 147 15.45 50.94 -9.40
C VAL A 147 15.76 52.37 -8.99
N LEU A 148 15.09 52.90 -7.95
CA LEU A 148 15.33 54.23 -7.44
C LEU A 148 16.77 54.39 -6.86
N SER A 149 17.26 53.36 -6.19
CA SER A 149 18.65 53.37 -5.67
C SER A 149 19.70 53.33 -6.76
N LEU A 150 19.43 52.60 -7.87
CA LEU A 150 20.32 52.62 -9.06
C LEU A 150 20.32 54.00 -9.75
N ALA A 151 19.18 54.68 -9.81
CA ALA A 151 19.13 56.08 -10.30
C ALA A 151 19.91 57.03 -9.38
N ALA A 152 19.80 56.84 -8.06
CA ALA A 152 20.57 57.60 -7.07
C ALA A 152 22.09 57.35 -7.15
N LEU A 153 22.53 56.16 -7.58
CA LEU A 153 23.93 55.84 -7.82
C LEU A 153 24.60 56.77 -8.84
N ALA A 154 23.83 57.20 -9.86
CA ALA A 154 24.32 58.11 -10.89
C ALA A 154 24.38 59.58 -10.44
N THR A 155 23.66 59.96 -9.38
CA THR A 155 23.49 61.37 -8.99
C THR A 155 24.07 61.73 -7.62
N LEU A 156 24.24 60.73 -6.73
CA LEU A 156 24.65 60.93 -5.34
C LEU A 156 25.98 60.22 -5.03
N PRO A 157 26.95 60.88 -4.34
CA PRO A 157 28.26 60.30 -4.04
C PRO A 157 28.18 59.07 -3.10
N LEU A 158 27.11 58.95 -2.30
CA LEU A 158 26.83 57.77 -1.42
C LEU A 158 25.71 56.89 -1.97
N GLY A 159 25.34 57.01 -3.25
CA GLY A 159 24.26 56.22 -3.88
C GLY A 159 24.46 54.70 -3.80
N TRP A 160 25.73 54.24 -3.76
CA TRP A 160 26.06 52.82 -3.58
C TRP A 160 25.55 52.23 -2.24
N MET A 161 25.52 53.04 -1.15
CA MET A 161 24.97 52.59 0.14
C MET A 161 23.47 52.34 0.04
N LEU A 162 22.72 53.17 -0.71
CA LEU A 162 21.28 52.98 -0.96
C LEU A 162 21.05 51.73 -1.78
N THR A 163 21.90 51.44 -2.75
CA THR A 163 21.80 50.23 -3.57
C THR A 163 22.04 48.98 -2.72
N LEU A 164 23.05 48.96 -1.85
CA LEU A 164 23.28 47.87 -0.91
C LEU A 164 22.10 47.71 0.08
N ALA A 165 21.57 48.82 0.60
CA ALA A 165 20.42 48.82 1.49
C ALA A 165 19.13 48.28 0.80
N ALA A 166 18.96 48.49 -0.51
CA ALA A 166 17.85 47.94 -1.29
C ALA A 166 18.05 46.46 -1.64
N LEU A 167 19.30 46.02 -1.89
CA LEU A 167 19.62 44.62 -2.19
C LEU A 167 19.55 43.72 -0.95
N ALA A 168 19.91 44.20 0.23
CA ALA A 168 19.93 43.38 1.44
C ALA A 168 18.58 42.71 1.77
N PRO A 169 17.42 43.39 1.77
CA PRO A 169 16.13 42.73 2.01
C PRO A 169 15.73 41.77 0.89
N LEU A 170 16.10 42.02 -0.38
CA LEU A 170 15.87 41.08 -1.49
C LEU A 170 16.68 39.79 -1.27
N MET A 171 17.96 39.90 -0.95
CA MET A 171 18.82 38.74 -0.66
C MET A 171 18.34 37.99 0.57
N GLY A 172 18.01 38.68 1.66
CA GLY A 172 17.47 38.07 2.88
C GLY A 172 16.16 37.32 2.62
N LEU A 173 15.26 37.87 1.80
CA LEU A 173 14.02 37.23 1.39
C LEU A 173 14.27 35.95 0.58
N GLN A 174 15.18 36.00 -0.40
CA GLN A 174 15.57 34.86 -1.21
C GLN A 174 16.17 33.74 -0.36
N MET A 175 17.12 34.08 0.54
CA MET A 175 17.74 33.11 1.44
C MET A 175 16.70 32.45 2.38
N ARG A 176 15.80 33.26 2.96
CA ARG A 176 14.77 32.77 3.88
C ARG A 176 13.74 31.86 3.21
N LEU A 177 13.36 32.14 1.97
CA LEU A 177 12.33 31.43 1.25
C LEU A 177 12.88 30.39 0.26
N HIS A 178 14.20 30.20 0.18
CA HIS A 178 14.82 29.31 -0.81
C HIS A 178 14.20 27.90 -0.82
N ARG A 179 14.18 27.21 0.33
CA ARG A 179 13.60 25.86 0.44
C ARG A 179 12.10 25.81 0.11
N PRO A 180 11.21 26.65 0.72
CA PRO A 180 9.81 26.69 0.35
C PRO A 180 9.54 26.97 -1.13
N LEU A 181 10.39 27.79 -1.78
CA LEU A 181 10.25 28.11 -3.20
C LEU A 181 10.63 26.92 -4.09
N GLU A 182 11.67 26.17 -3.74
CA GLU A 182 12.10 24.96 -4.47
C GLU A 182 11.07 23.84 -4.35
N GLU A 183 10.60 23.55 -3.13
CA GLU A 183 9.55 22.56 -2.87
C GLU A 183 8.25 22.91 -3.63
N TRP A 184 7.88 24.20 -3.62
CA TRP A 184 6.71 24.66 -4.36
C TRP A 184 6.92 24.59 -5.88
N ALA A 185 8.10 24.83 -6.37
CA ALA A 185 8.41 24.68 -7.79
C ALA A 185 8.26 23.22 -8.24
N ALA A 186 8.67 22.24 -7.41
CA ALA A 186 8.44 20.83 -7.66
C ALA A 186 6.93 20.48 -7.65
N THR A 187 6.19 20.98 -6.65
CA THR A 187 4.73 20.86 -6.57
C THR A 187 4.04 21.40 -7.83
N ILE A 188 4.42 22.60 -8.30
CA ILE A 188 3.84 23.20 -9.52
C ILE A 188 4.19 22.36 -10.76
N ARG A 189 5.39 21.78 -10.87
CA ARG A 189 5.73 20.86 -11.97
C ARG A 189 4.84 19.62 -11.96
N ALA A 190 4.60 19.01 -10.79
CA ALA A 190 3.70 17.88 -10.65
C ALA A 190 2.26 18.22 -11.04
N LEU A 191 1.75 19.39 -10.62
CA LEU A 191 0.41 19.88 -11.03
C LEU A 191 0.35 20.19 -12.54
N HIS A 192 1.41 20.71 -13.13
CA HIS A 192 1.49 20.89 -14.57
C HIS A 192 1.46 19.56 -15.33
N ALA A 193 2.18 18.54 -14.85
CA ALA A 193 2.13 17.19 -15.42
C ALA A 193 0.71 16.63 -15.38
N LEU A 194 0.02 16.78 -14.25
CA LEU A 194 -1.37 16.36 -14.05
C LEU A 194 -2.34 17.03 -15.04
N LEU A 195 -2.33 18.37 -15.08
CA LEU A 195 -3.23 19.15 -15.95
C LEU A 195 -2.97 18.90 -17.43
N ARG A 196 -1.70 18.75 -17.81
CA ARG A 196 -1.29 18.40 -19.15
C ARG A 196 -1.79 17.02 -19.57
N THR A 197 -1.60 16.02 -18.71
CA THR A 197 -2.09 14.65 -18.96
C THR A 197 -3.60 14.66 -19.11
N THR A 198 -4.33 15.35 -18.22
CA THR A 198 -5.79 15.53 -18.34
C THR A 198 -6.18 16.12 -19.70
N SER A 199 -5.46 17.14 -20.17
CA SER A 199 -5.72 17.74 -21.47
C SER A 199 -5.43 16.81 -22.65
N LEU A 200 -4.32 16.05 -22.60
CA LEU A 200 -3.95 15.09 -23.65
C LEU A 200 -4.96 13.95 -23.77
N LEU A 201 -5.36 13.37 -22.63
CA LEU A 201 -6.38 12.32 -22.60
C LEU A 201 -7.74 12.83 -23.06
N GLY A 202 -8.13 14.03 -22.64
CA GLY A 202 -9.37 14.67 -23.09
C GLY A 202 -9.43 14.98 -24.59
N ARG A 203 -8.29 15.03 -25.30
CA ARG A 203 -8.24 15.17 -26.75
C ARG A 203 -8.47 13.86 -27.49
N GLN A 204 -8.09 12.71 -26.89
CA GLN A 204 -8.28 11.40 -27.48
C GLN A 204 -9.77 10.99 -27.51
N GLY A 205 -10.53 11.36 -26.48
CA GLY A 205 -11.95 11.05 -26.37
C GLY A 205 -12.28 9.57 -26.20
N GLY A 206 -13.58 9.27 -26.16
CA GLY A 206 -14.10 7.91 -26.02
C GLY A 206 -14.59 7.57 -24.60
N PRO A 207 -15.33 6.45 -24.41
CA PRO A 207 -16.07 6.15 -23.18
C PRO A 207 -15.20 6.11 -21.92
N LEU A 208 -14.00 5.51 -22.00
CA LEU A 208 -13.06 5.44 -20.87
C LEU A 208 -12.48 6.82 -20.48
N LEU A 209 -12.53 7.81 -21.38
CA LEU A 209 -11.89 9.11 -21.23
C LEU A 209 -12.91 10.25 -21.05
N GLU A 210 -14.18 9.95 -20.86
CA GLU A 210 -15.24 10.95 -20.69
C GLU A 210 -14.95 11.96 -19.55
N PRO A 211 -14.46 11.55 -18.36
CA PRO A 211 -14.10 12.50 -17.30
C PRO A 211 -13.03 13.51 -17.75
N PHE A 212 -12.09 13.07 -18.58
CA PHE A 212 -11.03 13.93 -19.11
C PHE A 212 -11.54 14.90 -20.19
N VAL A 213 -12.48 14.46 -21.03
CA VAL A 213 -13.15 15.32 -22.01
C VAL A 213 -13.88 16.46 -21.30
N ALA A 214 -14.63 16.15 -20.24
CA ALA A 214 -15.36 17.14 -19.44
C ALA A 214 -14.43 18.13 -18.71
N ALA A 215 -13.31 17.66 -18.19
CA ALA A 215 -12.35 18.47 -17.44
C ALA A 215 -11.40 19.28 -18.33
N ARG A 216 -11.20 18.89 -19.61
CA ARG A 216 -10.16 19.40 -20.52
C ARG A 216 -10.07 20.92 -20.56
N ALA A 217 -11.16 21.61 -20.89
CA ALA A 217 -11.14 23.05 -21.07
C ALA A 217 -10.79 23.81 -19.77
N ARG A 218 -11.22 23.28 -18.61
CA ARG A 218 -10.89 23.83 -17.29
C ARG A 218 -9.41 23.56 -16.96
N ALA A 219 -8.91 22.36 -17.24
CA ALA A 219 -7.52 21.97 -17.00
C ALA A 219 -6.54 22.81 -17.87
N GLU A 220 -6.84 23.04 -19.16
CA GLU A 220 -6.04 23.89 -20.05
C GLU A 220 -5.96 25.33 -19.53
N ARG A 221 -7.09 25.91 -19.11
CA ARG A 221 -7.12 27.27 -18.53
C ARG A 221 -6.31 27.36 -17.24
N LEU A 222 -6.45 26.37 -16.35
CA LEU A 222 -5.71 26.34 -15.09
C LEU A 222 -4.21 26.15 -15.32
N HIS A 223 -3.83 25.27 -16.26
CA HIS A 223 -2.44 25.07 -16.66
C HIS A 223 -1.78 26.39 -17.08
N LEU A 224 -2.47 27.23 -17.88
CA LEU A 224 -1.99 28.55 -18.30
C LEU A 224 -1.89 29.53 -17.12
N ARG A 225 -2.85 29.54 -16.21
CA ARG A 225 -2.84 30.40 -15.01
C ARG A 225 -1.71 30.07 -14.03
N LEU A 226 -1.29 28.80 -13.96
CA LEU A 226 -0.17 28.33 -13.15
C LEU A 226 1.18 28.48 -13.87
N ALA A 227 1.22 28.80 -15.14
CA ALA A 227 2.45 29.02 -15.89
C ALA A 227 3.06 30.39 -15.58
N ARG A 228 4.40 30.47 -15.59
CA ARG A 228 5.13 31.75 -15.61
C ARG A 228 4.91 32.46 -16.95
N SER A 229 5.00 33.79 -16.95
CA SER A 229 4.80 34.60 -18.15
C SER A 229 5.71 34.17 -19.31
N LEU A 230 5.14 34.07 -20.51
CA LEU A 230 5.85 33.62 -21.71
C LEU A 230 7.02 34.56 -22.05
N GLY A 231 6.84 35.89 -21.89
CA GLY A 231 7.87 36.88 -22.19
C GLY A 231 9.18 36.64 -21.41
N LEU A 232 9.11 36.24 -20.15
CA LEU A 232 10.31 35.90 -19.36
C LEU A 232 10.99 34.61 -19.83
N ARG A 233 10.25 33.70 -20.47
CA ARG A 233 10.83 32.44 -20.98
C ARG A 233 11.57 32.61 -22.31
N MET A 234 11.23 33.63 -23.07
CA MET A 234 11.83 33.89 -24.38
C MET A 234 13.24 34.51 -24.31
N ILE A 235 13.60 35.08 -23.18
CA ILE A 235 14.91 35.75 -22.99
C ILE A 235 15.76 34.87 -22.06
N PRO A 236 16.90 34.35 -22.51
CA PRO A 236 17.82 33.60 -21.68
C PRO A 236 18.24 34.38 -20.42
N GLY A 237 18.16 33.78 -19.24
CA GLY A 237 18.49 34.42 -17.98
C GLY A 237 17.46 35.37 -17.38
N ALA A 238 16.45 35.82 -18.14
CA ALA A 238 15.44 36.79 -17.65
C ALA A 238 14.70 36.31 -16.42
N ILE A 239 14.40 35.00 -16.34
CA ILE A 239 13.74 34.40 -15.16
C ILE A 239 14.62 34.57 -13.92
N GLN A 240 15.92 34.24 -14.01
CA GLN A 240 16.85 34.36 -12.87
C GLN A 240 16.99 35.81 -12.41
N TYR A 241 17.14 36.73 -13.34
CA TYR A 241 17.21 38.18 -13.01
C TYR A 241 15.89 38.66 -12.37
N ALA A 242 14.73 38.28 -12.92
CA ALA A 242 13.44 38.63 -12.34
C ALA A 242 13.24 38.02 -10.94
N ASP A 243 13.73 36.81 -10.71
CA ASP A 243 13.62 36.13 -9.42
C ASP A 243 14.50 36.84 -8.36
N TRP A 244 15.73 37.18 -8.70
CA TRP A 244 16.67 37.81 -7.77
C TRP A 244 16.39 39.31 -7.52
N PHE A 245 16.08 40.06 -8.55
CA PHE A 245 16.01 41.53 -8.46
C PHE A 245 14.56 42.05 -8.40
N ALA A 246 13.57 41.27 -8.87
CA ALA A 246 12.16 41.64 -8.79
C ALA A 246 11.34 40.75 -7.86
N ALA A 247 11.96 39.80 -7.13
CA ALA A 247 11.29 38.81 -6.30
C ALA A 247 10.12 38.11 -7.04
N ALA A 248 10.28 37.85 -8.34
CA ALA A 248 9.22 37.32 -9.20
C ALA A 248 8.82 35.90 -8.79
N ASN A 249 9.78 35.07 -8.34
CA ASN A 249 9.54 33.73 -7.77
C ASN A 249 8.68 33.79 -6.51
N VAL A 250 8.91 34.75 -5.62
CA VAL A 250 8.14 34.91 -4.36
C VAL A 250 6.71 35.37 -4.69
N THR A 251 6.55 36.32 -5.59
CA THR A 251 5.23 36.76 -6.06
C THR A 251 4.48 35.61 -6.73
N PHE A 252 5.16 34.83 -7.57
CA PHE A 252 4.61 33.65 -8.22
C PHE A 252 4.19 32.57 -7.20
N TYR A 253 4.99 32.33 -6.17
CA TYR A 253 4.68 31.40 -5.08
C TYR A 253 3.36 31.72 -4.40
N PHE A 254 3.18 32.96 -3.91
CA PHE A 254 1.95 33.35 -3.23
C PHE A 254 0.73 33.38 -4.15
N LYS A 255 0.90 33.87 -5.39
CA LYS A 255 -0.15 33.89 -6.41
C LYS A 255 -0.64 32.47 -6.74
N THR A 256 0.29 31.54 -6.99
CA THR A 256 -0.08 30.17 -7.38
C THR A 256 -0.63 29.38 -6.22
N ARG A 257 -0.17 29.59 -4.97
CA ARG A 257 -0.80 29.01 -3.77
C ARG A 257 -2.27 29.37 -3.66
N HIS A 258 -2.61 30.62 -3.91
CA HIS A 258 -4.00 31.06 -3.89
C HIS A 258 -4.82 30.40 -5.01
N ILE A 259 -4.28 30.34 -6.23
CA ILE A 259 -4.95 29.71 -7.38
C ILE A 259 -5.17 28.21 -7.12
N VAL A 260 -4.16 27.50 -6.65
CA VAL A 260 -4.25 26.06 -6.34
C VAL A 260 -5.31 25.79 -5.28
N HIS A 261 -5.37 26.61 -4.24
CA HIS A 261 -6.40 26.49 -3.22
C HIS A 261 -7.80 26.74 -3.76
N ALA A 262 -7.99 27.77 -4.59
CA ALA A 262 -9.28 28.09 -5.21
C ALA A 262 -9.77 27.01 -6.18
N GLU A 263 -8.87 26.37 -6.91
CA GLU A 263 -9.17 25.36 -7.93
C GLU A 263 -8.97 23.92 -7.42
N ARG A 264 -8.91 23.74 -6.08
CA ARG A 264 -8.59 22.45 -5.45
C ARG A 264 -9.57 21.34 -5.86
N ALA A 265 -10.85 21.64 -6.01
CA ALA A 265 -11.85 20.67 -6.43
C ALA A 265 -11.53 20.09 -7.82
N LEU A 266 -11.23 20.96 -8.81
CA LEU A 266 -10.83 20.51 -10.14
C LEU A 266 -9.52 19.70 -10.10
N LEU A 267 -8.55 20.12 -9.28
CA LEU A 267 -7.28 19.41 -9.15
C LEU A 267 -7.46 18.02 -8.53
N ARG A 268 -8.37 17.87 -7.55
CA ARG A 268 -8.76 16.56 -6.98
C ARG A 268 -9.41 15.67 -8.04
N GLU A 269 -10.35 16.19 -8.83
CA GLU A 269 -10.98 15.47 -9.94
C GLU A 269 -9.93 14.95 -10.94
N CYS A 270 -9.06 15.84 -11.41
CA CYS A 270 -7.97 15.49 -12.33
C CYS A 270 -7.02 14.45 -11.71
N TYR A 271 -6.68 14.61 -10.43
CA TYR A 271 -5.79 13.70 -9.70
C TYR A 271 -6.37 12.28 -9.67
N LEU A 272 -7.60 12.12 -9.17
CA LEU A 272 -8.22 10.81 -9.04
C LEU A 272 -8.43 10.14 -10.39
N ALA A 273 -8.86 10.90 -11.41
CA ALA A 273 -9.04 10.37 -12.76
C ALA A 273 -7.71 9.90 -13.38
N CYS A 274 -6.66 10.72 -13.35
CA CYS A 274 -5.34 10.36 -13.90
C CYS A 274 -4.70 9.20 -13.14
N ALA A 275 -4.70 9.27 -11.81
CA ALA A 275 -4.09 8.26 -10.94
C ALA A 275 -4.79 6.89 -11.09
N SER A 276 -6.13 6.87 -11.15
CA SER A 276 -6.89 5.64 -11.34
C SER A 276 -6.67 5.04 -12.73
N LEU A 277 -6.64 5.85 -13.78
CA LEU A 277 -6.40 5.36 -15.14
C LEU A 277 -4.97 4.84 -15.30
N GLU A 278 -3.97 5.52 -14.74
CA GLU A 278 -2.58 5.05 -14.77
C GLU A 278 -2.41 3.75 -13.98
N ALA A 279 -3.07 3.63 -12.82
CA ALA A 279 -3.11 2.40 -12.05
C ALA A 279 -3.73 1.25 -12.86
N ASP A 280 -4.85 1.50 -13.54
CA ASP A 280 -5.52 0.49 -14.36
C ASP A 280 -4.62 0.06 -15.56
N VAL A 281 -3.96 1.00 -16.27
CA VAL A 281 -2.97 0.70 -17.33
C VAL A 281 -1.80 -0.11 -16.80
N THR A 282 -1.30 0.23 -15.63
CA THR A 282 -0.19 -0.49 -14.97
C THR A 282 -0.58 -1.92 -14.63
N LEU A 283 -1.79 -2.13 -14.10
CA LEU A 283 -2.34 -3.46 -13.80
C LEU A 283 -2.50 -4.31 -15.08
N VAL A 284 -3.00 -3.72 -16.19
CA VAL A 284 -3.11 -4.44 -17.46
C VAL A 284 -1.73 -4.90 -17.96
N ARG A 285 -0.71 -4.04 -17.89
CA ARG A 285 0.65 -4.41 -18.27
C ARG A 285 1.24 -5.48 -17.36
N HIS A 286 0.98 -5.39 -16.06
CA HIS A 286 1.40 -6.41 -15.10
C HIS A 286 0.76 -7.76 -15.44
N LEU A 287 -0.56 -7.81 -15.64
CA LEU A 287 -1.28 -9.05 -15.97
C LEU A 287 -0.84 -9.64 -17.30
N ALA A 288 -0.52 -8.80 -18.29
CA ALA A 288 0.03 -9.26 -19.56
C ALA A 288 1.40 -9.94 -19.43
N SER A 289 2.15 -9.68 -18.37
CA SER A 289 3.44 -10.32 -18.07
C SER A 289 3.31 -11.60 -17.24
N MET A 290 2.13 -11.89 -16.69
CA MET A 290 1.87 -13.04 -15.84
C MET A 290 1.42 -14.24 -16.66
N GLU A 291 2.05 -15.40 -16.45
CA GLU A 291 1.65 -16.66 -17.11
C GLU A 291 0.29 -17.17 -16.61
N ARG A 292 -0.05 -16.87 -15.37
CA ARG A 292 -1.24 -17.41 -14.70
C ARG A 292 -1.96 -16.35 -13.88
N TRP A 293 -3.18 -16.06 -14.28
CA TRP A 293 -4.10 -15.23 -13.55
C TRP A 293 -5.54 -15.49 -14.01
N CYS A 294 -6.52 -15.16 -13.18
CA CYS A 294 -7.94 -15.23 -13.51
C CYS A 294 -8.72 -14.11 -12.82
N TRP A 295 -9.91 -13.82 -13.32
CA TRP A 295 -10.87 -13.00 -12.59
C TRP A 295 -11.40 -13.79 -11.39
N ALA A 296 -11.36 -13.20 -10.20
CA ALA A 296 -11.89 -13.80 -9.00
C ALA A 296 -13.43 -13.78 -9.02
N GLU A 297 -14.04 -14.92 -8.75
CA GLU A 297 -15.46 -15.01 -8.43
C GLU A 297 -15.69 -14.64 -6.96
N ARG A 298 -16.83 -14.02 -6.63
CA ARG A 298 -17.20 -13.73 -5.24
C ARG A 298 -17.79 -14.98 -4.62
N GLY A 299 -17.15 -15.47 -3.57
CA GLY A 299 -17.62 -16.56 -2.73
C GLY A 299 -18.37 -16.08 -1.50
N ASP A 300 -19.06 -16.99 -0.84
CA ASP A 300 -19.64 -16.75 0.48
C ASP A 300 -18.56 -16.53 1.54
N ALA A 301 -18.93 -15.93 2.66
CA ALA A 301 -17.99 -15.55 3.73
C ALA A 301 -17.13 -16.70 4.29
N ARG A 302 -17.52 -17.95 4.05
CA ARG A 302 -16.82 -19.15 4.53
C ARG A 302 -16.28 -20.05 3.41
N THR A 303 -16.37 -19.60 2.17
CA THR A 303 -15.90 -20.36 1.01
C THR A 303 -14.66 -19.69 0.42
N LEU A 304 -13.56 -20.44 0.31
CA LEU A 304 -12.35 -20.03 -0.37
C LEU A 304 -11.88 -21.17 -1.26
N VAL A 305 -11.87 -20.92 -2.57
CA VAL A 305 -11.32 -21.86 -3.57
C VAL A 305 -10.26 -21.14 -4.38
N LEU A 306 -9.09 -21.74 -4.43
CA LEU A 306 -7.95 -21.26 -5.23
C LEU A 306 -7.32 -22.47 -5.93
N ASP A 307 -7.59 -22.63 -7.22
CA ASP A 307 -7.08 -23.73 -8.02
C ASP A 307 -5.81 -23.31 -8.76
N GLY A 308 -4.72 -24.03 -8.52
CA GLY A 308 -3.41 -23.71 -9.12
C GLY A 308 -2.93 -22.31 -8.80
N GLY A 309 -3.17 -21.86 -7.56
CA GLY A 309 -2.71 -20.56 -7.08
C GLY A 309 -1.19 -20.47 -7.04
N VAL A 310 -0.64 -19.32 -7.41
CA VAL A 310 0.81 -19.07 -7.43
C VAL A 310 1.16 -17.83 -6.60
N HIS A 311 2.37 -17.84 -6.06
CA HIS A 311 2.89 -16.72 -5.28
C HIS A 311 3.44 -15.64 -6.24
N PRO A 312 2.86 -14.44 -6.31
CA PRO A 312 3.18 -13.45 -7.36
C PRO A 312 4.59 -12.85 -7.25
N LEU A 313 5.27 -12.99 -6.13
CA LEU A 313 6.64 -12.48 -5.92
C LEU A 313 7.73 -13.50 -6.23
N MET A 314 7.37 -14.73 -6.56
CA MET A 314 8.36 -15.77 -6.88
C MET A 314 8.58 -15.85 -8.38
N ALA A 315 9.84 -15.97 -8.79
CA ALA A 315 10.20 -16.10 -10.21
C ALA A 315 9.70 -17.41 -10.83
N GLN A 316 9.69 -18.49 -10.06
CA GLN A 316 9.22 -19.83 -10.48
C GLN A 316 8.31 -20.40 -9.38
N PRO A 317 7.07 -19.92 -9.26
CA PRO A 317 6.17 -20.38 -8.21
C PRO A 317 5.59 -21.74 -8.57
N ALA A 318 5.64 -22.68 -7.62
CA ALA A 318 4.88 -23.93 -7.75
C ALA A 318 3.38 -23.64 -7.53
N PRO A 319 2.50 -24.13 -8.40
CA PRO A 319 1.06 -23.95 -8.24
C PRO A 319 0.53 -24.83 -7.12
N LEU A 320 -0.25 -24.24 -6.21
CA LEU A 320 -0.91 -24.94 -5.10
C LEU A 320 -2.43 -24.69 -5.16
N SER A 321 -3.20 -25.74 -4.86
CA SER A 321 -4.66 -25.65 -4.82
C SER A 321 -5.16 -25.83 -3.38
N VAL A 322 -6.12 -25.01 -2.99
CA VAL A 322 -6.81 -25.09 -1.69
C VAL A 322 -8.29 -24.82 -1.87
N ALA A 323 -9.12 -25.65 -1.25
CA ALA A 323 -10.57 -25.46 -1.18
C ALA A 323 -11.02 -25.56 0.27
N LEU A 324 -11.76 -24.54 0.71
CA LEU A 324 -12.34 -24.42 2.04
C LEU A 324 -13.83 -24.22 1.92
N ASP A 325 -14.55 -24.94 2.75
CA ASP A 325 -16.00 -24.81 2.90
C ASP A 325 -16.37 -24.90 4.38
N GLY A 326 -16.57 -23.75 4.99
CA GLY A 326 -17.00 -23.60 6.38
C GLY A 326 -15.96 -23.83 7.46
N LYS A 327 -14.91 -24.62 7.22
CA LYS A 327 -13.82 -24.90 8.18
C LYS A 327 -12.55 -24.15 7.84
N GLY A 328 -11.72 -23.88 8.87
CA GLY A 328 -10.36 -23.40 8.68
C GLY A 328 -9.43 -24.48 8.13
N VAL A 329 -8.20 -24.11 7.83
CA VAL A 329 -7.11 -25.02 7.40
C VAL A 329 -6.02 -25.07 8.43
N PHE A 330 -5.62 -26.29 8.79
CA PHE A 330 -4.39 -26.54 9.54
C PHE A 330 -3.34 -27.14 8.61
N VAL A 331 -2.23 -26.43 8.40
CA VAL A 331 -1.16 -26.87 7.50
C VAL A 331 0.04 -27.37 8.28
N SER A 332 0.34 -28.63 8.13
CA SER A 332 1.59 -29.24 8.60
C SER A 332 2.59 -29.41 7.46
N GLY A 333 3.84 -29.60 7.79
CA GLY A 333 4.88 -29.80 6.79
C GLY A 333 6.26 -29.79 7.41
N GLN A 334 7.22 -30.29 6.65
CA GLN A 334 8.63 -30.27 7.04
C GLN A 334 9.14 -28.83 7.18
N ASN A 335 10.28 -28.66 7.87
CA ASN A 335 10.97 -27.38 7.85
C ASN A 335 11.37 -27.03 6.42
N ALA A 336 11.22 -25.77 6.05
CA ALA A 336 11.47 -25.27 4.70
C ALA A 336 10.60 -25.91 3.59
N SER A 337 9.46 -26.54 3.92
CA SER A 337 8.54 -27.11 2.92
C SER A 337 7.68 -26.06 2.18
N GLY A 338 7.72 -24.79 2.61
CA GLY A 338 6.96 -23.72 1.99
C GLY A 338 5.62 -23.38 2.66
N LYS A 339 5.40 -23.73 3.94
CA LYS A 339 4.18 -23.40 4.70
C LYS A 339 3.89 -21.89 4.73
N SER A 340 4.88 -21.09 5.13
CA SER A 340 4.77 -19.62 5.15
C SER A 340 4.55 -19.05 3.74
N THR A 341 5.20 -19.63 2.72
CA THR A 341 5.02 -19.27 1.31
C THR A 341 3.59 -19.55 0.84
N PHE A 342 3.02 -20.70 1.25
CA PHE A 342 1.62 -21.05 0.96
C PHE A 342 0.65 -20.04 1.60
N LEU A 343 0.82 -19.70 2.87
CA LEU A 343 -0.04 -18.72 3.54
C LEU A 343 0.07 -17.34 2.87
N ARG A 344 1.28 -16.89 2.54
CA ARG A 344 1.48 -15.63 1.80
C ARG A 344 0.84 -15.68 0.41
N MET A 345 0.96 -16.80 -0.30
CA MET A 345 0.30 -17.01 -1.59
C MET A 345 -1.21 -16.82 -1.47
N VAL A 346 -1.86 -17.43 -0.49
CA VAL A 346 -3.31 -17.27 -0.25
C VAL A 346 -3.63 -15.81 0.11
N GLY A 347 -2.87 -15.20 1.02
CA GLY A 347 -3.06 -13.83 1.46
C GLY A 347 -2.95 -12.81 0.33
N LEU A 348 -1.90 -12.90 -0.48
CA LEU A 348 -1.70 -12.00 -1.62
C LEU A 348 -2.79 -12.15 -2.67
N ASN A 349 -3.25 -13.39 -2.94
CA ASN A 349 -4.38 -13.64 -3.85
C ASN A 349 -5.69 -13.07 -3.29
N ALA A 350 -5.96 -13.23 -2.00
CA ALA A 350 -7.16 -12.66 -1.37
C ALA A 350 -7.14 -11.12 -1.39
N ILE A 351 -5.99 -10.50 -1.16
CA ILE A 351 -5.83 -9.05 -1.24
C ILE A 351 -5.97 -8.56 -2.68
N ALA A 352 -5.37 -9.24 -3.66
CA ALA A 352 -5.50 -8.89 -5.07
C ALA A 352 -6.96 -9.01 -5.55
N ALA A 353 -7.68 -10.07 -5.14
CA ALA A 353 -9.11 -10.21 -5.41
C ALA A 353 -9.95 -9.09 -4.81
N ARG A 354 -9.63 -8.67 -3.57
CA ARG A 354 -10.34 -7.60 -2.87
C ARG A 354 -10.04 -6.21 -3.43
N ALA A 355 -8.78 -5.98 -3.84
CA ALA A 355 -8.32 -4.67 -4.32
C ALA A 355 -8.57 -4.47 -5.82
N PHE A 356 -8.51 -5.53 -6.63
CA PHE A 356 -8.45 -5.45 -8.08
C PHE A 356 -9.39 -6.43 -8.81
N GLY A 357 -9.98 -7.39 -8.11
CA GLY A 357 -10.90 -8.36 -8.70
C GLY A 357 -10.25 -9.51 -9.47
N PHE A 358 -8.92 -9.69 -9.39
CA PHE A 358 -8.21 -10.82 -10.02
C PHE A 358 -7.35 -11.59 -9.02
N CYS A 359 -6.97 -12.81 -9.39
CA CYS A 359 -6.04 -13.67 -8.65
C CYS A 359 -4.99 -14.25 -9.58
N TYR A 360 -3.85 -14.63 -9.02
CA TYR A 360 -2.79 -15.39 -9.67
C TYR A 360 -3.08 -16.89 -9.52
N ALA A 361 -4.04 -17.38 -10.26
CA ALA A 361 -4.54 -18.75 -10.20
C ALA A 361 -5.16 -19.15 -11.53
N THR A 362 -5.46 -20.44 -11.69
CA THR A 362 -6.24 -20.93 -12.84
C THR A 362 -7.73 -20.61 -12.64
N ARG A 363 -8.22 -20.75 -11.39
CA ARG A 363 -9.57 -20.40 -10.97
C ARG A 363 -9.53 -19.92 -9.51
N ALA A 364 -10.35 -18.93 -9.19
CA ALA A 364 -10.47 -18.40 -7.83
C ALA A 364 -11.92 -18.04 -7.51
N CYS A 365 -12.39 -18.50 -6.34
CA CYS A 365 -13.62 -18.06 -5.72
C CYS A 365 -13.31 -17.68 -4.27
N LEU A 366 -13.35 -16.37 -3.98
CA LEU A 366 -12.87 -15.81 -2.72
C LEU A 366 -13.89 -14.86 -2.11
N PRO A 367 -14.06 -14.86 -0.77
CA PRO A 367 -14.92 -13.90 -0.11
C PRO A 367 -14.26 -12.51 -0.11
N ALA A 368 -15.07 -11.46 -0.17
CA ALA A 368 -14.59 -10.07 -0.08
C ALA A 368 -14.28 -9.64 1.36
N LEU A 369 -13.56 -10.45 2.11
CA LEU A 369 -13.28 -10.25 3.52
C LEU A 369 -11.94 -9.51 3.74
N PRO A 370 -11.79 -8.76 4.86
CA PRO A 370 -10.51 -8.22 5.26
C PRO A 370 -9.52 -9.36 5.58
N VAL A 371 -8.26 -9.16 5.21
CA VAL A 371 -7.18 -10.12 5.48
C VAL A 371 -6.38 -9.62 6.67
N ARG A 372 -6.05 -10.52 7.59
CA ARG A 372 -5.19 -10.29 8.76
C ARG A 372 -4.15 -11.39 8.81
N ALA A 373 -2.90 -11.02 9.07
CA ALA A 373 -1.80 -11.98 9.17
C ALA A 373 -1.07 -11.87 10.52
N SER A 374 -0.49 -12.98 10.93
CA SER A 374 0.46 -13.10 12.03
C SER A 374 1.51 -14.14 11.63
N MET A 375 2.63 -13.68 11.04
CA MET A 375 3.65 -14.59 10.48
C MET A 375 5.05 -14.35 11.01
N GLN A 376 5.40 -13.08 11.28
CA GLN A 376 6.73 -12.72 11.77
C GLN A 376 6.56 -11.95 13.07
N ASN A 377 6.78 -12.63 14.17
CA ASN A 377 6.97 -11.98 15.46
C ASN A 377 8.48 -12.05 15.74
N GLU A 378 9.19 -10.96 15.46
CA GLU A 378 10.60 -10.83 15.84
C GLU A 378 10.69 -10.36 17.29
N ASP A 379 11.68 -10.87 18.02
CA ASP A 379 12.05 -10.30 19.31
C ASP A 379 12.41 -8.83 19.11
N SER A 380 11.62 -7.93 19.62
CA SER A 380 11.96 -6.51 19.63
C SER A 380 13.02 -6.27 20.70
N LEU A 381 14.28 -6.47 20.34
CA LEU A 381 15.42 -6.13 21.20
C LEU A 381 15.39 -4.66 21.66
N LEU A 382 14.77 -3.78 20.87
CA LEU A 382 14.60 -2.37 21.18
C LEU A 382 13.40 -2.10 22.11
N GLY A 383 12.38 -2.97 22.12
CA GLY A 383 11.18 -2.83 22.94
C GLY A 383 11.25 -3.55 24.29
N GLY A 384 12.24 -4.43 24.52
CA GLY A 384 12.36 -5.21 25.76
C GLY A 384 11.21 -6.21 25.99
N GLU A 385 10.38 -6.46 24.97
CA GLU A 385 9.25 -7.38 25.02
C GLU A 385 9.67 -8.78 24.57
N SER A 386 9.31 -9.81 25.33
CA SER A 386 9.58 -11.19 24.94
C SER A 386 8.72 -11.61 23.74
N LEU A 387 9.23 -12.52 22.90
CA LEU A 387 8.49 -13.09 21.76
C LEU A 387 7.09 -13.55 22.16
N TYR A 388 6.96 -14.23 23.28
CA TYR A 388 5.67 -14.71 23.77
C TYR A 388 4.66 -13.58 24.05
N MET A 389 5.12 -12.47 24.64
CA MET A 389 4.24 -11.32 24.90
C MET A 389 3.79 -10.64 23.60
N ALA A 390 4.67 -10.56 22.61
CA ALA A 390 4.32 -10.04 21.28
C ALA A 390 3.27 -10.94 20.58
N GLU A 391 3.45 -12.25 20.66
CA GLU A 391 2.48 -13.23 20.13
C GLU A 391 1.12 -13.14 20.84
N LEU A 392 1.10 -13.02 22.18
CA LEU A 392 -0.14 -12.83 22.95
C LEU A 392 -0.85 -11.54 22.58
N ARG A 393 -0.12 -10.44 22.43
CA ARG A 393 -0.70 -9.16 22.01
C ARG A 393 -1.32 -9.29 20.62
N ARG A 394 -0.60 -9.88 19.66
CA ARG A 394 -1.13 -10.08 18.30
C ARG A 394 -2.37 -10.98 18.29
N ALA A 395 -2.36 -12.08 19.04
CA ALA A 395 -3.52 -12.95 19.19
C ALA A 395 -4.73 -12.19 19.75
N ARG A 396 -4.50 -11.32 20.74
CA ARG A 396 -5.54 -10.46 21.29
C ARG A 396 -6.08 -9.47 20.29
N GLU A 397 -5.23 -8.80 19.50
CA GLU A 397 -5.65 -7.89 18.42
C GLU A 397 -6.56 -8.60 17.39
N LEU A 398 -6.19 -9.84 17.02
CA LEU A 398 -7.01 -10.66 16.11
C LEU A 398 -8.38 -11.01 16.74
N LEU A 399 -8.42 -11.28 18.05
CA LEU A 399 -9.64 -11.60 18.78
C LEU A 399 -10.49 -10.33 19.03
N ASP A 400 -9.89 -9.21 19.40
CA ASP A 400 -10.56 -7.93 19.70
C ASP A 400 -11.23 -7.31 18.46
N ALA A 401 -10.89 -7.78 17.27
CA ALA A 401 -11.62 -7.46 16.05
C ALA A 401 -13.09 -7.96 16.05
N ALA A 402 -13.61 -8.42 17.20
CA ALA A 402 -14.97 -8.99 17.35
C ALA A 402 -16.12 -8.04 16.96
N GLY A 403 -15.88 -6.71 16.97
CA GLY A 403 -16.84 -5.71 16.46
C GLY A 403 -16.73 -5.43 14.95
N GLN A 404 -15.78 -6.05 14.25
CA GLN A 404 -15.55 -5.88 12.83
C GLN A 404 -16.17 -7.06 12.03
N PRO A 405 -16.39 -6.92 10.70
CA PRO A 405 -16.85 -8.04 9.89
C PRO A 405 -15.86 -9.21 9.94
N PRO A 406 -16.35 -10.45 9.71
CA PRO A 406 -15.49 -11.63 9.57
C PRO A 406 -14.31 -11.35 8.64
N GLY A 407 -13.19 -12.03 8.86
CA GLY A 407 -11.96 -11.85 8.08
C GLY A 407 -11.35 -13.18 7.66
N ILE A 408 -10.30 -13.09 6.84
CA ILE A 408 -9.38 -14.19 6.55
C ILE A 408 -8.17 -13.99 7.46
N CYS A 409 -7.94 -14.93 8.39
CA CYS A 409 -6.80 -14.90 9.30
C CYS A 409 -5.73 -15.91 8.85
N LEU A 410 -4.51 -15.42 8.62
CA LEU A 410 -3.34 -16.19 8.20
C LEU A 410 -2.33 -16.21 9.33
N ILE A 411 -2.07 -17.38 9.90
CA ILE A 411 -1.25 -17.51 11.11
C ILE A 411 -0.14 -18.52 10.85
N ASP A 412 1.10 -18.08 10.93
CA ASP A 412 2.28 -18.94 10.79
C ASP A 412 2.92 -19.14 12.16
N GLU A 413 2.74 -20.32 12.72
CA GLU A 413 3.20 -20.72 14.03
C GLU A 413 2.72 -19.85 15.21
N VAL A 414 1.83 -20.39 16.02
CA VAL A 414 1.26 -19.71 17.19
C VAL A 414 2.00 -20.10 18.47
N PHE A 415 2.35 -19.10 19.29
CA PHE A 415 2.90 -19.26 20.65
C PHE A 415 4.18 -20.10 20.75
N ARG A 416 5.22 -19.70 20.01
CA ARG A 416 6.54 -20.34 20.06
C ARG A 416 7.37 -19.98 21.28
N GLY A 417 7.06 -18.85 21.91
CA GLY A 417 7.86 -18.24 22.97
C GLY A 417 7.66 -18.82 24.39
N THR A 418 6.95 -19.97 24.55
CA THR A 418 6.72 -20.61 25.84
C THR A 418 6.92 -22.12 25.78
N ASN A 419 6.73 -22.83 26.91
CA ASN A 419 6.84 -24.28 26.93
C ASN A 419 5.76 -24.96 26.06
N HIS A 420 6.05 -26.19 25.62
CA HIS A 420 5.23 -26.91 24.67
C HIS A 420 3.76 -27.07 25.10
N LEU A 421 3.52 -27.42 26.38
CA LEU A 421 2.18 -27.65 26.90
C LEU A 421 1.32 -26.36 26.89
N GLU A 422 1.91 -25.28 27.37
CA GLU A 422 1.24 -23.97 27.39
C GLU A 422 1.00 -23.44 25.97
N SER A 423 1.99 -23.59 25.08
CA SER A 423 1.90 -23.24 23.68
C SER A 423 0.71 -23.93 23.00
N VAL A 424 0.62 -25.25 23.09
CA VAL A 424 -0.48 -26.04 22.51
C VAL A 424 -1.83 -25.64 23.10
N SER A 425 -1.90 -25.48 24.42
CA SER A 425 -3.16 -25.17 25.11
C SER A 425 -3.68 -23.78 24.72
N ALA A 426 -2.82 -22.77 24.73
CA ALA A 426 -3.16 -21.41 24.32
C ALA A 426 -3.52 -21.34 22.84
N ALA A 427 -2.73 -21.99 21.97
CA ALA A 427 -2.98 -22.04 20.53
C ALA A 427 -4.34 -22.66 20.20
N CYS A 428 -4.66 -23.81 20.83
CA CYS A 428 -5.94 -24.47 20.62
C CYS A 428 -7.12 -23.54 20.96
N ALA A 429 -7.09 -22.93 22.15
CA ALA A 429 -8.17 -22.05 22.61
C ALA A 429 -8.36 -20.82 21.71
N VAL A 430 -7.25 -20.16 21.31
CA VAL A 430 -7.29 -18.98 20.45
C VAL A 430 -7.77 -19.32 19.04
N LEU A 431 -7.26 -20.41 18.45
CA LEU A 431 -7.62 -20.83 17.10
C LEU A 431 -9.09 -21.28 17.00
N GLU A 432 -9.62 -21.98 18.00
CA GLU A 432 -11.04 -22.35 18.05
C GLU A 432 -11.95 -21.11 18.11
N GLN A 433 -11.58 -20.12 18.92
CA GLN A 433 -12.33 -18.87 19.03
C GLN A 433 -12.29 -18.07 17.73
N LEU A 434 -11.13 -17.94 17.10
CA LEU A 434 -11.00 -17.26 15.79
C LEU A 434 -11.81 -17.98 14.70
N ALA A 435 -11.69 -19.31 14.61
CA ALA A 435 -12.42 -20.11 13.61
C ALA A 435 -13.94 -20.08 13.78
N GLY A 436 -14.44 -19.71 14.95
CA GLY A 436 -15.86 -19.47 15.20
C GLY A 436 -16.41 -18.31 14.37
N ARG A 437 -15.58 -17.30 14.08
CA ARG A 437 -15.96 -16.08 13.36
C ARG A 437 -15.29 -15.99 11.99
N ASP A 438 -13.99 -16.16 11.93
CA ASP A 438 -13.13 -15.90 10.79
C ASP A 438 -12.85 -17.19 9.99
N LEU A 439 -12.40 -17.02 8.75
CA LEU A 439 -11.81 -18.08 7.95
C LEU A 439 -10.31 -18.15 8.27
N VAL A 440 -9.90 -19.15 9.05
CA VAL A 440 -8.54 -19.22 9.58
C VAL A 440 -7.71 -20.24 8.81
N LEU A 441 -6.53 -19.83 8.33
CA LEU A 441 -5.50 -20.70 7.80
C LEU A 441 -4.29 -20.60 8.73
N VAL A 442 -3.95 -21.70 9.37
CA VAL A 442 -2.83 -21.77 10.31
C VAL A 442 -1.81 -22.80 9.87
N SER A 443 -0.53 -22.46 9.94
CA SER A 443 0.55 -23.43 9.84
C SER A 443 1.17 -23.68 11.22
N SER A 444 1.58 -24.93 11.48
CA SER A 444 2.32 -25.25 12.70
C SER A 444 3.20 -26.48 12.53
N HIS A 445 4.30 -26.48 13.26
CA HIS A 445 5.12 -27.67 13.48
C HIS A 445 4.53 -28.59 14.56
N ASN A 446 3.56 -28.09 15.31
CA ASN A 446 2.97 -28.76 16.46
C ASN A 446 1.81 -29.66 16.01
N LEU A 447 2.15 -30.90 15.63
CA LEU A 447 1.19 -31.84 15.04
C LEU A 447 0.05 -32.24 15.99
N VAL A 448 0.25 -32.09 17.32
CA VAL A 448 -0.75 -32.35 18.35
C VAL A 448 -1.99 -31.43 18.21
N LEU A 449 -1.82 -30.24 17.62
CA LEU A 449 -2.94 -29.34 17.34
C LEU A 449 -3.95 -29.91 16.32
N ALA A 450 -3.51 -30.73 15.37
CA ALA A 450 -4.38 -31.23 14.32
C ALA A 450 -5.56 -32.08 14.85
N PRO A 451 -5.39 -33.09 15.72
CA PRO A 451 -6.51 -33.82 16.31
C PRO A 451 -7.36 -32.97 17.26
N LEU A 452 -6.77 -32.02 17.99
CA LEU A 452 -7.49 -31.13 18.90
C LEU A 452 -8.44 -30.18 18.12
N LEU A 453 -8.00 -29.68 16.96
CA LEU A 453 -8.72 -28.71 16.15
C LEU A 453 -9.66 -29.33 15.08
N ARG A 454 -9.80 -30.65 15.00
CA ARG A 454 -10.50 -31.39 13.93
C ARG A 454 -11.94 -30.96 13.65
N GLU A 455 -12.63 -30.40 14.64
CA GLU A 455 -14.01 -29.95 14.49
C GLU A 455 -14.11 -28.65 13.68
N ARG A 456 -13.10 -27.77 13.85
CA ARG A 456 -13.05 -26.43 13.26
C ARG A 456 -12.09 -26.32 12.08
N PHE A 457 -11.15 -27.23 11.93
CA PHE A 457 -10.10 -27.19 10.91
C PHE A 457 -10.02 -28.48 10.10
N THR A 458 -9.72 -28.35 8.84
CA THR A 458 -9.35 -29.46 7.95
C THR A 458 -7.82 -29.52 7.87
N PRO A 459 -7.20 -30.67 8.24
CA PRO A 459 -5.76 -30.80 8.19
C PRO A 459 -5.26 -31.05 6.77
N PHE A 460 -4.19 -30.35 6.40
CA PHE A 460 -3.40 -30.55 5.20
C PHE A 460 -1.92 -30.61 5.53
N PHE A 461 -1.12 -31.17 4.64
CA PHE A 461 0.33 -31.08 4.71
C PHE A 461 0.93 -30.74 3.35
N ILE A 462 2.07 -30.06 3.37
CA ILE A 462 2.83 -29.80 2.15
C ILE A 462 3.78 -30.97 1.92
N ASP A 463 3.52 -31.71 0.85
CA ASP A 463 4.36 -32.80 0.37
C ASP A 463 5.34 -32.29 -0.68
N THR A 464 6.62 -32.55 -0.46
CA THR A 464 7.72 -32.18 -1.38
C THR A 464 8.41 -33.41 -1.99
N ALA A 465 7.89 -34.60 -1.76
CA ALA A 465 8.52 -35.86 -2.21
C ALA A 465 8.61 -35.99 -3.73
N SER A 466 7.70 -35.34 -4.48
CA SER A 466 7.69 -35.33 -5.95
C SER A 466 8.62 -34.28 -6.57
N GLY A 467 9.38 -33.52 -5.77
CA GLY A 467 10.23 -32.43 -6.21
C GLY A 467 9.52 -31.08 -6.39
N SER A 468 8.19 -31.08 -6.46
CA SER A 468 7.36 -29.86 -6.41
C SER A 468 6.42 -29.93 -5.21
N PRO A 469 6.22 -28.83 -4.46
CA PRO A 469 5.31 -28.83 -3.32
C PRO A 469 3.87 -29.05 -3.79
N VAL A 470 3.16 -29.94 -3.08
CA VAL A 470 1.74 -30.23 -3.28
C VAL A 470 1.04 -30.18 -1.94
N LEU A 471 -0.14 -29.54 -1.88
CA LEU A 471 -0.98 -29.54 -0.69
C LEU A 471 -1.85 -30.81 -0.67
N ALA A 472 -1.54 -31.73 0.24
CA ALA A 472 -2.24 -33.00 0.38
C ALA A 472 -3.10 -33.03 1.66
N PRO A 473 -4.27 -33.71 1.66
CA PRO A 473 -5.10 -33.84 2.86
C PRO A 473 -4.42 -34.74 3.91
N GLY A 474 -4.61 -34.37 5.18
CA GLY A 474 -4.06 -35.09 6.32
C GLY A 474 -2.95 -34.35 7.08
N VAL A 475 -2.22 -35.09 7.93
CA VAL A 475 -1.14 -34.57 8.77
C VAL A 475 0.16 -35.21 8.36
N LEU A 476 1.25 -34.46 8.38
CA LEU A 476 2.59 -34.99 8.10
C LEU A 476 2.94 -36.10 9.09
N ARG A 477 3.26 -37.30 8.58
CA ARG A 477 3.60 -38.46 9.42
C ARG A 477 5.08 -38.54 9.80
N ASN A 478 5.96 -38.08 8.93
CA ASN A 478 7.41 -38.20 9.09
C ASN A 478 8.09 -36.82 9.06
N PRO A 479 8.23 -36.13 10.19
CA PRO A 479 9.00 -34.89 10.26
C PRO A 479 10.49 -35.18 9.95
N ASN A 480 11.12 -34.29 9.16
CA ASN A 480 12.51 -34.46 8.70
C ASN A 480 13.55 -33.78 9.60
N GLY A 481 13.18 -33.22 10.75
CA GLY A 481 14.09 -32.44 11.58
C GLY A 481 15.33 -33.24 12.01
N ILE A 482 15.15 -34.53 12.34
CA ILE A 482 16.27 -35.43 12.72
C ILE A 482 17.07 -35.82 11.47
N ALA A 483 16.42 -36.09 10.34
CA ALA A 483 17.12 -36.42 9.09
C ALA A 483 18.00 -35.26 8.57
N LEU A 484 17.68 -34.02 8.91
CA LEU A 484 18.51 -32.86 8.59
C LEU A 484 19.85 -32.86 9.35
N LEU A 485 19.95 -33.51 10.51
CA LEU A 485 21.24 -33.69 11.22
C LEU A 485 22.23 -34.43 10.33
N ALA A 486 21.79 -35.48 9.67
CA ALA A 486 22.62 -36.25 8.73
C ALA A 486 23.12 -35.38 7.58
N SER A 487 22.23 -34.58 6.98
CA SER A 487 22.58 -33.70 5.86
C SER A 487 23.56 -32.58 6.24
N GLN A 488 23.60 -32.20 7.53
CA GLN A 488 24.51 -31.19 8.06
C GLN A 488 25.81 -31.81 8.66
N GLY A 489 25.97 -33.16 8.60
CA GLY A 489 27.21 -33.82 9.01
C GLY A 489 27.44 -33.90 10.50
N PHE A 490 26.39 -33.95 11.35
CA PHE A 490 26.52 -34.06 12.79
C PHE A 490 27.13 -35.41 13.29
N GLY A 491 27.09 -36.44 12.43
CA GLY A 491 27.65 -37.76 12.70
C GLY A 491 26.65 -38.74 13.31
N LEU A 492 26.88 -40.02 13.02
CA LEU A 492 25.97 -41.15 13.33
C LEU A 492 25.60 -41.28 14.82
N GLU A 493 26.48 -40.92 15.71
CA GLU A 493 26.24 -41.01 17.17
C GLU A 493 25.13 -40.04 17.60
N ILE A 494 25.21 -38.78 17.16
CA ILE A 494 24.22 -37.73 17.45
C ILE A 494 22.90 -38.06 16.76
N GLU A 495 22.95 -38.49 15.49
CA GLU A 495 21.77 -38.87 14.70
C GLU A 495 21.00 -40.02 15.34
N ASN A 496 21.69 -41.09 15.75
CA ASN A 496 21.09 -42.26 16.42
C ASN A 496 20.47 -41.88 17.77
N ARG A 497 21.18 -41.07 18.55
CA ARG A 497 20.66 -40.61 19.85
C ARG A 497 19.43 -39.74 19.69
N ALA A 498 19.42 -38.81 18.72
CA ALA A 498 18.26 -37.99 18.41
C ALA A 498 17.04 -38.83 17.99
N ALA A 499 17.26 -39.83 17.13
CA ALA A 499 16.21 -40.77 16.73
C ALA A 499 15.67 -41.62 17.88
N GLU A 500 16.53 -42.06 18.80
CA GLU A 500 16.13 -42.79 20.01
C GLU A 500 15.27 -41.92 20.94
N VAL A 501 15.71 -40.70 21.22
CA VAL A 501 14.96 -39.73 22.04
C VAL A 501 13.61 -39.40 21.39
N ALA A 502 13.56 -39.19 20.08
CA ALA A 502 12.31 -38.92 19.40
C ALA A 502 11.32 -40.08 19.48
N ARG A 503 11.79 -41.32 19.35
CA ARG A 503 10.94 -42.51 19.53
C ARG A 503 10.42 -42.62 20.97
N TRP A 504 11.27 -42.35 21.96
CA TRP A 504 10.87 -42.35 23.36
C TRP A 504 9.81 -41.26 23.65
N LEU A 505 10.01 -40.03 23.17
CA LEU A 505 9.05 -38.96 23.31
C LEU A 505 7.72 -39.29 22.62
N SER A 506 7.77 -39.87 21.42
CA SER A 506 6.56 -40.26 20.68
C SER A 506 5.75 -41.31 21.43
N SER A 507 6.40 -42.25 22.11
CA SER A 507 5.72 -43.29 22.88
C SER A 507 5.16 -42.81 24.23
N HIS A 508 5.67 -41.69 24.78
CA HIS A 508 5.26 -41.18 26.09
C HIS A 508 4.36 -39.92 26.02
N LEU A 509 4.45 -39.15 24.92
CA LEU A 509 3.63 -37.96 24.72
C LEU A 509 2.42 -38.18 23.80
N MET A 510 2.46 -39.25 23.01
CA MET A 510 1.38 -39.68 22.14
C MET A 510 0.76 -41.00 22.63
N GLU A 511 0.32 -41.08 23.89
CA GLU A 511 -0.52 -42.21 24.29
C GLU A 511 -1.84 -42.18 23.52
N PRO A 512 -2.29 -43.32 22.96
CA PRO A 512 -3.51 -43.37 22.22
C PRO A 512 -4.71 -43.19 23.16
N GLU A 513 -5.57 -42.28 22.77
CA GLU A 513 -7.00 -42.28 23.04
C GLU A 513 -7.46 -42.79 24.42
N ALA A 514 -7.15 -42.05 25.47
CA ALA A 514 -7.91 -42.18 26.72
C ALA A 514 -8.85 -40.97 26.79
N ALA A 515 -10.14 -41.26 26.56
CA ALA A 515 -11.32 -40.48 26.88
C ALA A 515 -11.18 -38.94 26.86
N ALA A 516 -11.85 -38.31 25.89
CA ALA A 516 -12.14 -36.88 25.89
C ALA A 516 -12.65 -36.45 27.29
N PRO A 517 -12.14 -35.36 27.90
CA PRO A 517 -12.70 -34.85 29.13
C PRO A 517 -14.15 -34.48 28.90
N GLU A 518 -15.04 -35.02 29.72
CA GLU A 518 -16.46 -34.69 29.71
C GLU A 518 -16.65 -33.17 29.78
N PRO A 519 -17.58 -32.60 29.04
CA PRO A 519 -17.89 -31.18 29.10
C PRO A 519 -18.31 -30.83 30.53
N ARG A 520 -17.60 -29.89 31.16
CA ARG A 520 -17.95 -29.36 32.47
C ARG A 520 -19.37 -28.82 32.42
N ARG A 521 -20.27 -29.45 33.19
CA ARG A 521 -21.62 -28.92 33.43
C ARG A 521 -21.52 -27.50 33.99
N PRO A 522 -22.42 -26.58 33.61
CA PRO A 522 -22.47 -25.27 34.24
C PRO A 522 -22.70 -25.46 35.75
N ARG A 523 -21.94 -24.75 36.56
CA ARG A 523 -22.22 -24.64 37.99
C ARG A 523 -23.56 -23.96 38.16
N GLU A 524 -24.55 -24.70 38.61
CA GLU A 524 -25.81 -24.18 39.14
C GLU A 524 -25.52 -23.21 40.29
N GLY A 525 -26.29 -22.12 40.32
CA GLY A 525 -26.09 -20.99 41.21
C GLY A 525 -26.07 -21.36 42.68
N GLY A 526 -25.06 -20.91 43.36
CA GLY A 526 -25.04 -20.84 44.82
C GLY A 526 -25.73 -19.56 45.28
N ASP A 527 -26.72 -19.79 46.12
CA ASP A 527 -27.57 -18.87 46.87
C ASP A 527 -26.78 -17.77 47.61
N PRO A 528 -27.12 -16.47 47.52
CA PRO A 528 -26.51 -15.40 48.30
C PRO A 528 -27.31 -15.15 49.59
N SER A 529 -26.99 -15.86 50.65
CA SER A 529 -27.45 -15.51 51.98
C SER A 529 -26.26 -15.44 52.96
N LEU A 530 -25.70 -14.27 53.14
CA LEU A 530 -24.92 -13.93 54.32
C LEU A 530 -25.39 -12.56 54.88
N PRO A 531 -25.66 -12.48 56.19
CA PRO A 531 -26.20 -11.29 56.80
C PRO A 531 -25.13 -10.23 57.10
N ALA A 532 -25.56 -9.01 56.96
CA ALA A 532 -24.83 -7.84 57.45
C ALA A 532 -24.75 -7.85 58.98
N SER A 533 -23.53 -7.71 59.53
CA SER A 533 -23.34 -6.92 60.77
C SER A 533 -21.85 -6.76 61.09
N GLN A 534 -21.58 -5.53 61.41
CA GLN A 534 -20.52 -4.96 62.26
C GLN A 534 -19.34 -4.27 61.57
N LEU A 535 -19.61 -3.01 61.33
CA LEU A 535 -18.69 -1.89 61.48
C LEU A 535 -18.18 -1.86 62.93
N HIS A 536 -16.85 -1.72 63.16
CA HIS A 536 -16.27 -0.65 64.03
C HIS A 536 -14.75 -0.77 64.12
N HIS A 537 -14.09 0.37 63.86
CA HIS A 537 -12.84 0.90 64.41
C HIS A 537 -11.53 0.08 64.30
N THR A 538 -10.57 0.51 63.57
CA THR A 538 -9.61 1.63 63.80
C THR A 538 -8.87 1.98 62.51
#